data_a3015634df847bf83bb524bc78041aed
#
_entry.id   a3015634df847bf83bb524bc78041aed
#
_cell.length_a   1.000
_cell.length_b   1.000
_cell.length_c   1.000
_cell.angle_alpha   90.00
_cell.angle_beta   90.00
_cell.angle_gamma   90.00
#
_symmetry.space_group_name_H-M   'P 1'
#
loop_
_entity.id
_entity.type
_entity.pdbx_description
1 polymer ?
#
loop_
_entity_poly.entity_id
_entity_poly.type
_entity_poly.pdbx_seq_one_letter_code
_entity_poly.pdbx_strand_id
1 'polypeptide(L)'
;MAKAEEEKEVSLYKLFVRPLLFLFDAERIHHTVFGLLRINQNLPGFLALLRALYRVRDSKLKRTLFGLEFENPVGLAAGFDKDARLVDTMAAFGFGFVEVGTLTPRPQPGNDKPRLFRLPADRALINRMGFNNEGVLAAVSRLKGRKSRVIVGGNIGKNKATPNEKAFEDYNYCFEALYPYVDYFVVNVSSPNTPGLRELQEKEPLTNLLAHVKSLSATKPKAKPVLLKIAPDLTPSQLDDIVEILKATKTDGIIATNTTISREGLTTPTETVT
;
A
#
# COMPACT_ATOMS: atom_id res chain seq x y z
N MET A 1 -29.75 22.02 10.88
CA MET A 1 -28.67 21.01 10.79
C MET A 1 -29.29 19.66 11.10
N ALA A 2 -29.71 18.93 10.07
CA ALA A 2 -30.30 17.60 10.23
C ALA A 2 -29.14 16.60 10.52
N LYS A 3 -29.18 15.93 11.68
CA LYS A 3 -28.42 14.71 11.91
C LYS A 3 -28.98 13.69 10.93
N ALA A 4 -28.16 13.31 9.93
CA ALA A 4 -28.43 12.11 9.16
C ALA A 4 -28.37 10.93 10.16
N GLU A 5 -29.50 10.33 10.43
CA GLU A 5 -29.61 9.02 11.06
C GLU A 5 -28.93 8.03 10.10
N GLU A 6 -27.72 7.61 10.43
CA GLU A 6 -27.10 6.43 9.82
C GLU A 6 -28.02 5.24 10.17
N GLU A 7 -28.91 4.86 9.29
CA GLU A 7 -29.55 3.56 9.32
C GLU A 7 -28.42 2.51 9.32
N LYS A 8 -28.19 1.92 10.45
CA LYS A 8 -27.26 0.81 10.63
C LYS A 8 -27.84 -0.41 9.90
N GLU A 9 -27.67 -0.47 8.59
CA GLU A 9 -27.80 -1.75 7.91
C GLU A 9 -26.84 -2.74 8.57
N VAL A 10 -27.39 -3.66 9.33
CA VAL A 10 -26.62 -4.74 9.96
C VAL A 10 -26.27 -5.73 8.86
N SER A 11 -25.13 -5.50 8.22
CA SER A 11 -24.61 -6.41 7.20
C SER A 11 -24.50 -7.84 7.78
N LEU A 12 -24.96 -8.85 7.04
CA LEU A 12 -24.77 -10.28 7.36
C LEU A 12 -23.32 -10.61 7.71
N TYR A 13 -22.38 -9.91 7.06
CA TYR A 13 -20.96 -9.99 7.40
C TYR A 13 -20.70 -9.59 8.86
N LYS A 14 -21.24 -8.46 9.32
CA LYS A 14 -21.00 -7.96 10.68
C LYS A 14 -21.63 -8.86 11.73
N LEU A 15 -22.77 -9.50 11.41
CA LEU A 15 -23.52 -10.31 12.35
C LEU A 15 -22.96 -11.74 12.49
N PHE A 16 -22.60 -12.37 11.37
CA PHE A 16 -22.22 -13.79 11.35
C PHE A 16 -20.76 -14.03 11.01
N VAL A 17 -20.25 -13.41 9.94
CA VAL A 17 -18.94 -13.75 9.39
C VAL A 17 -17.82 -13.13 10.23
N ARG A 18 -17.93 -11.86 10.57
CA ARG A 18 -16.90 -11.14 11.34
C ARG A 18 -16.65 -11.76 12.72
N PRO A 19 -17.66 -12.07 13.56
CA PRO A 19 -17.42 -12.68 14.87
C PRO A 19 -16.66 -14.00 14.75
N LEU A 20 -17.04 -14.84 13.79
CA LEU A 20 -16.37 -16.11 13.54
C LEU A 20 -14.91 -15.92 13.14
N LEU A 21 -14.62 -15.01 12.19
CA LEU A 21 -13.26 -14.73 11.76
C LEU A 21 -12.41 -14.10 12.89
N PHE A 22 -13.02 -13.40 13.82
CA PHE A 22 -12.30 -12.73 14.92
C PHE A 22 -11.90 -13.68 16.05
N LEU A 23 -12.37 -14.93 16.05
CA LEU A 23 -11.88 -15.97 16.96
C LEU A 23 -10.45 -16.42 16.66
N PHE A 24 -9.97 -16.14 15.47
CA PHE A 24 -8.66 -16.56 15.01
C PHE A 24 -7.66 -15.37 14.95
N ASP A 25 -6.37 -15.69 14.98
CA ASP A 25 -5.29 -14.71 14.80
C ASP A 25 -5.48 -13.89 13.53
N ALA A 26 -5.18 -12.59 13.60
CA ALA A 26 -5.45 -11.63 12.53
C ALA A 26 -4.64 -11.94 11.25
N GLU A 27 -3.35 -12.27 11.40
CA GLU A 27 -2.49 -12.59 10.26
C GLU A 27 -2.88 -13.93 9.63
N ARG A 28 -3.26 -14.91 10.46
CA ARG A 28 -3.72 -16.22 9.98
C ARG A 28 -4.99 -16.10 9.12
N ILE A 29 -5.98 -15.34 9.58
CA ILE A 29 -7.20 -15.11 8.80
C ILE A 29 -6.93 -14.33 7.52
N HIS A 30 -6.07 -13.31 7.57
CA HIS A 30 -5.64 -12.61 6.37
C HIS A 30 -5.06 -13.59 5.33
N HIS A 31 -4.14 -14.45 5.72
CA HIS A 31 -3.56 -15.44 4.81
C HIS A 31 -4.57 -16.47 4.31
N THR A 32 -5.52 -16.88 5.15
CA THR A 32 -6.58 -17.82 4.76
C THR A 32 -7.48 -17.21 3.68
N VAL A 33 -8.02 -16.01 3.93
CA VAL A 33 -8.89 -15.31 2.95
C VAL A 33 -8.11 -15.00 1.67
N PHE A 34 -6.87 -14.54 1.79
CA PHE A 34 -6.00 -14.27 0.66
C PHE A 34 -5.75 -15.53 -0.17
N GLY A 35 -5.46 -16.66 0.49
CA GLY A 35 -5.28 -17.97 -0.16
C GLY A 35 -6.54 -18.45 -0.89
N LEU A 36 -7.70 -18.29 -0.27
CA LEU A 36 -8.99 -18.62 -0.90
C LEU A 36 -9.24 -17.78 -2.16
N LEU A 37 -9.02 -16.47 -2.10
CA LEU A 37 -9.12 -15.60 -3.28
C LEU A 37 -8.16 -16.02 -4.38
N ARG A 38 -6.92 -16.37 -4.03
CA ARG A 38 -5.88 -16.80 -4.97
C ARG A 38 -6.23 -18.11 -5.67
N ILE A 39 -6.85 -19.06 -4.98
CA ILE A 39 -7.31 -20.31 -5.58
C ILE A 39 -8.50 -20.02 -6.50
N ASN A 40 -9.51 -19.33 -6.00
CA ASN A 40 -10.76 -19.10 -6.70
C ASN A 40 -10.61 -18.18 -7.92
N GLN A 41 -9.64 -17.27 -7.97
CA GLN A 41 -9.43 -16.41 -9.15
C GLN A 41 -9.19 -17.17 -10.45
N ASN A 42 -8.75 -18.44 -10.35
CA ASN A 42 -8.50 -19.31 -11.51
C ASN A 42 -9.75 -20.09 -11.92
N LEU A 43 -10.83 -20.08 -11.14
CA LEU A 43 -12.07 -20.74 -11.48
C LEU A 43 -12.81 -19.96 -12.58
N PRO A 44 -13.32 -20.66 -13.62
CA PRO A 44 -14.14 -20.03 -14.65
C PRO A 44 -15.34 -19.28 -14.05
N GLY A 45 -15.55 -18.03 -14.46
CA GLY A 45 -16.69 -17.22 -14.02
C GLY A 45 -16.50 -16.50 -12.67
N PHE A 46 -15.56 -16.90 -11.81
CA PHE A 46 -15.40 -16.27 -10.48
C PHE A 46 -15.14 -14.77 -10.57
N LEU A 47 -14.17 -14.33 -11.38
CA LEU A 47 -13.89 -12.90 -11.55
C LEU A 47 -15.04 -12.15 -12.24
N ALA A 48 -15.82 -12.83 -13.10
CA ALA A 48 -17.01 -12.25 -13.71
C ALA A 48 -18.11 -12.01 -12.67
N LEU A 49 -18.31 -12.95 -11.75
CA LEU A 49 -19.23 -12.82 -10.64
C LEU A 49 -18.84 -11.66 -9.72
N LEU A 50 -17.57 -11.56 -9.34
CA LEU A 50 -17.10 -10.43 -8.52
C LEU A 50 -17.36 -9.09 -9.21
N ARG A 51 -17.08 -8.97 -10.50
CA ARG A 51 -17.38 -7.75 -11.26
C ARG A 51 -18.87 -7.41 -11.29
N ALA A 52 -19.73 -8.41 -11.40
CA ALA A 52 -21.17 -8.21 -11.42
C ALA A 52 -21.70 -7.73 -10.05
N LEU A 53 -21.10 -8.20 -8.96
CA LEU A 53 -21.54 -7.86 -7.60
C LEU A 53 -20.96 -6.52 -7.08
N TYR A 54 -19.72 -6.18 -7.45
CA TYR A 54 -18.98 -5.09 -6.77
C TYR A 54 -18.57 -3.93 -7.67
N ARG A 55 -18.49 -4.13 -8.99
CA ARG A 55 -18.01 -3.06 -9.86
C ARG A 55 -19.10 -2.02 -10.14
N VAL A 56 -18.88 -0.83 -9.64
CA VAL A 56 -19.71 0.34 -9.95
C VAL A 56 -19.20 1.01 -11.24
N ARG A 57 -20.09 1.28 -12.18
CA ARG A 57 -19.81 1.99 -13.44
C ARG A 57 -20.56 3.29 -13.44
N ASP A 58 -19.87 4.37 -13.12
CA ASP A 58 -20.40 5.72 -13.21
C ASP A 58 -19.30 6.66 -13.75
N SER A 59 -19.58 7.30 -14.86
CA SER A 59 -18.63 8.26 -15.46
C SER A 59 -18.28 9.42 -14.54
N LYS A 60 -19.15 9.79 -13.59
CA LYS A 60 -18.90 10.82 -12.59
C LYS A 60 -17.79 10.44 -11.61
N LEU A 61 -17.48 9.16 -11.47
CA LEU A 61 -16.39 8.68 -10.62
C LEU A 61 -15.02 8.74 -11.29
N LYS A 62 -14.98 8.86 -12.62
CA LYS A 62 -13.71 8.92 -13.35
C LYS A 62 -12.89 10.14 -12.95
N ARG A 63 -11.60 9.95 -12.82
CA ARG A 63 -10.62 11.01 -12.52
C ARG A 63 -9.39 10.83 -13.39
N THR A 64 -8.86 11.94 -13.87
CA THR A 64 -7.56 11.98 -14.56
C THR A 64 -6.57 12.68 -13.65
N LEU A 65 -5.54 11.96 -13.22
CA LEU A 65 -4.45 12.48 -12.40
C LEU A 65 -3.13 11.97 -12.95
N PHE A 66 -2.10 12.79 -12.95
CA PHE A 66 -0.75 12.41 -13.41
C PHE A 66 -0.71 11.85 -14.84
N GLY A 67 -1.68 12.22 -15.69
CA GLY A 67 -1.83 11.66 -17.03
C GLY A 67 -2.37 10.22 -17.07
N LEU A 68 -2.87 9.70 -15.93
CA LEU A 68 -3.51 8.39 -15.81
C LEU A 68 -5.03 8.57 -15.63
N GLU A 69 -5.81 7.74 -16.30
CA GLU A 69 -7.27 7.74 -16.19
C GLU A 69 -7.74 6.67 -15.20
N PHE A 70 -8.24 7.08 -14.04
CA PHE A 70 -8.78 6.22 -13.00
C PHE A 70 -10.29 6.03 -13.21
N GLU A 71 -10.76 4.80 -13.25
CA GLU A 71 -12.19 4.46 -13.37
C GLU A 71 -13.02 4.99 -12.20
N ASN A 72 -12.42 5.03 -11.01
CA ASN A 72 -12.99 5.61 -9.80
C ASN A 72 -11.86 5.99 -8.81
N PRO A 73 -12.15 6.83 -7.80
CA PRO A 73 -11.13 7.31 -6.85
C PRO A 73 -10.80 6.33 -5.72
N VAL A 74 -11.42 5.15 -5.67
CA VAL A 74 -11.21 4.17 -4.60
C VAL A 74 -10.16 3.16 -5.05
N GLY A 75 -9.03 3.13 -4.36
CA GLY A 75 -7.94 2.20 -4.63
C GLY A 75 -7.62 1.29 -3.46
N LEU A 76 -6.94 0.19 -3.75
CA LEU A 76 -6.36 -0.66 -2.72
C LEU A 76 -4.95 -0.18 -2.38
N ALA A 77 -4.74 0.22 -1.14
CA ALA A 77 -3.43 0.67 -0.67
C ALA A 77 -2.43 -0.49 -0.56
N ALA A 78 -1.12 -0.16 -0.65
CA ALA A 78 -0.05 -1.10 -0.39
C ALA A 78 -0.15 -1.74 1.00
N GLY A 79 0.25 -3.00 1.09
CA GLY A 79 0.25 -3.78 2.33
C GLY A 79 -0.71 -4.97 2.31
N PHE A 80 -1.77 -4.93 1.51
CA PHE A 80 -2.68 -6.07 1.34
C PHE A 80 -2.12 -7.08 0.32
N ASP A 81 -1.93 -6.68 -0.92
CA ASP A 81 -1.31 -7.52 -1.96
C ASP A 81 0.16 -7.12 -2.16
N LYS A 82 1.00 -7.52 -1.22
CA LYS A 82 2.41 -7.11 -1.20
C LYS A 82 3.19 -7.63 -2.41
N ASP A 83 2.84 -8.82 -2.87
CA ASP A 83 3.59 -9.57 -3.86
C ASP A 83 2.89 -9.67 -5.23
N ALA A 84 1.91 -8.81 -5.49
CA ALA A 84 1.14 -8.76 -6.74
C ALA A 84 0.44 -10.09 -7.12
N ARG A 85 -0.16 -10.76 -6.14
CA ARG A 85 -0.82 -12.08 -6.33
C ARG A 85 -2.28 -12.00 -6.71
N LEU A 86 -2.96 -10.88 -6.39
CA LEU A 86 -4.40 -10.71 -6.51
C LEU A 86 -4.82 -9.48 -7.33
N VAL A 87 -3.93 -8.91 -8.14
CA VAL A 87 -4.21 -7.67 -8.89
C VAL A 87 -5.48 -7.81 -9.73
N ASP A 88 -5.67 -8.92 -10.46
CA ASP A 88 -6.86 -9.17 -11.27
C ASP A 88 -8.12 -9.36 -10.42
N THR A 89 -7.98 -9.96 -9.24
CA THR A 89 -9.07 -10.14 -8.27
C THR A 89 -9.50 -8.79 -7.69
N MET A 90 -8.55 -7.93 -7.30
CA MET A 90 -8.86 -6.60 -6.76
C MET A 90 -9.50 -5.71 -7.83
N ALA A 91 -9.05 -5.79 -9.07
CA ALA A 91 -9.72 -5.15 -10.19
C ALA A 91 -11.17 -5.64 -10.37
N ALA A 92 -11.42 -6.94 -10.14
CA ALA A 92 -12.76 -7.51 -10.22
C ALA A 92 -13.66 -7.06 -9.05
N PHE A 93 -13.12 -6.78 -7.88
CA PHE A 93 -13.82 -6.13 -6.77
C PHE A 93 -14.16 -4.65 -7.03
N GLY A 94 -13.69 -4.08 -8.14
CA GLY A 94 -14.07 -2.73 -8.54
C GLY A 94 -13.13 -1.62 -8.09
N PHE A 95 -11.95 -1.94 -7.54
CA PHE A 95 -10.94 -0.93 -7.25
C PHE A 95 -10.49 -0.24 -8.55
N GLY A 96 -10.43 1.08 -8.53
CA GLY A 96 -9.96 1.90 -9.66
C GLY A 96 -8.45 1.84 -9.86
N PHE A 97 -7.70 1.48 -8.82
CA PHE A 97 -6.27 1.21 -8.85
C PHE A 97 -5.87 0.28 -7.71
N VAL A 98 -4.70 -0.36 -7.87
CA VAL A 98 -4.15 -1.30 -6.88
C VAL A 98 -2.68 -0.95 -6.66
N GLU A 99 -2.29 -0.72 -5.41
CA GLU A 99 -0.90 -0.50 -5.04
C GLU A 99 -0.31 -1.79 -4.47
N VAL A 100 0.70 -2.35 -5.14
CA VAL A 100 1.42 -3.55 -4.71
C VAL A 100 2.64 -3.18 -3.89
N GLY A 101 3.04 -4.02 -2.97
CA GLY A 101 4.20 -3.79 -2.10
C GLY A 101 3.82 -3.52 -0.64
N THR A 102 4.76 -3.00 0.15
CA THR A 102 6.06 -2.49 -0.25
C THR A 102 6.96 -3.64 -0.69
N LEU A 103 7.57 -3.46 -1.84
CA LEU A 103 8.53 -4.39 -2.43
C LEU A 103 9.96 -3.93 -2.16
N THR A 104 10.83 -4.89 -1.88
CA THR A 104 12.27 -4.68 -1.72
C THR A 104 13.04 -5.50 -2.76
N PRO A 105 14.30 -5.20 -3.06
CA PRO A 105 15.09 -5.96 -4.04
C PRO A 105 15.09 -7.45 -3.76
N ARG A 106 15.42 -7.81 -2.53
CA ARG A 106 15.51 -9.19 -2.05
C ARG A 106 14.29 -9.53 -1.19
N PRO A 107 13.85 -10.80 -1.18
CA PRO A 107 12.83 -11.27 -0.25
C PRO A 107 13.28 -11.06 1.20
N GLN A 108 12.31 -10.75 2.07
CA GLN A 108 12.56 -10.67 3.50
C GLN A 108 11.33 -11.11 4.30
N PRO A 109 11.52 -11.80 5.45
CA PRO A 109 10.41 -12.35 6.23
C PRO A 109 9.61 -11.27 6.97
N GLY A 110 10.17 -10.07 7.15
CA GLY A 110 9.65 -9.04 8.05
C GLY A 110 10.06 -9.30 9.49
N ASN A 111 9.29 -8.73 10.42
CA ASN A 111 9.52 -8.89 11.85
C ASN A 111 8.91 -10.19 12.37
N ASP A 112 9.33 -10.61 13.59
CA ASP A 112 8.85 -11.82 14.25
C ASP A 112 7.34 -11.75 14.54
N LYS A 113 6.71 -12.91 14.61
CA LYS A 113 5.30 -13.08 14.97
C LYS A 113 5.17 -13.29 16.50
N PRO A 114 4.02 -12.84 17.10
CA PRO A 114 2.87 -12.18 16.49
C PRO A 114 3.18 -10.70 16.14
N ARG A 115 2.64 -10.21 15.04
CA ARG A 115 2.92 -8.87 14.50
C ARG A 115 1.71 -8.13 13.93
N LEU A 116 0.52 -8.67 14.15
CA LEU A 116 -0.75 -8.08 13.74
C LEU A 116 -1.79 -8.26 14.85
N PHE A 117 -2.23 -7.17 15.46
CA PHE A 117 -3.09 -7.19 16.63
C PHE A 117 -4.35 -6.37 16.40
N ARG A 118 -5.52 -6.97 16.68
CA ARG A 118 -6.79 -6.26 16.63
C ARG A 118 -7.07 -5.58 17.96
N LEU A 119 -7.57 -4.38 17.90
CA LEU A 119 -8.09 -3.61 19.02
C LEU A 119 -9.60 -3.37 18.79
N PRO A 120 -10.47 -4.36 19.09
CA PRO A 120 -11.89 -4.28 18.74
C PRO A 120 -12.63 -3.13 19.41
N ALA A 121 -12.27 -2.79 20.67
CA ALA A 121 -12.86 -1.68 21.41
C ALA A 121 -12.60 -0.32 20.71
N ASP A 122 -11.41 -0.15 20.17
CA ASP A 122 -10.98 1.07 19.48
C ASP A 122 -11.23 1.02 17.97
N ARG A 123 -11.78 -0.08 17.45
CA ARG A 123 -11.89 -0.33 16.00
C ARG A 123 -10.57 -0.14 15.26
N ALA A 124 -9.47 -0.49 15.90
CA ALA A 124 -8.11 -0.25 15.42
C ALA A 124 -7.34 -1.55 15.19
N LEU A 125 -6.19 -1.42 14.55
CA LEU A 125 -5.28 -2.50 14.27
C LEU A 125 -3.83 -2.02 14.49
N ILE A 126 -3.06 -2.78 15.26
CA ILE A 126 -1.61 -2.58 15.35
C ILE A 126 -0.93 -3.56 14.41
N ASN A 127 0.00 -3.07 13.59
CA ASN A 127 0.85 -3.91 12.78
C ASN A 127 2.34 -3.63 13.03
N ARG A 128 3.14 -4.70 13.01
CA ARG A 128 4.60 -4.67 13.14
C ARG A 128 5.25 -5.48 12.01
N MET A 129 4.70 -5.39 10.80
CA MET A 129 5.00 -6.30 9.68
C MET A 129 6.45 -6.27 9.19
N GLY A 130 7.08 -5.08 9.07
CA GLY A 130 8.48 -4.94 8.67
C GLY A 130 8.78 -5.28 7.21
N PHE A 131 7.90 -4.88 6.28
CA PHE A 131 8.05 -5.07 4.82
C PHE A 131 8.29 -6.53 4.41
N ASN A 132 7.58 -7.49 5.04
CA ASN A 132 7.62 -8.87 4.57
C ASN A 132 7.12 -8.97 3.13
N ASN A 133 7.97 -9.49 2.24
CA ASN A 133 7.67 -9.67 0.82
C ASN A 133 8.62 -10.69 0.19
N GLU A 134 8.28 -11.18 -1.00
CA GLU A 134 9.04 -12.20 -1.74
C GLU A 134 10.08 -11.60 -2.70
N GLY A 135 10.35 -10.32 -2.58
CA GLY A 135 11.25 -9.58 -3.45
C GLY A 135 10.59 -9.12 -4.77
N VAL A 136 11.14 -8.05 -5.32
CA VAL A 136 10.56 -7.39 -6.50
C VAL A 136 10.46 -8.29 -7.71
N LEU A 137 11.42 -9.21 -7.93
CA LEU A 137 11.39 -10.10 -9.10
C LEU A 137 10.23 -11.10 -9.05
N ALA A 138 9.83 -11.55 -7.86
CA ALA A 138 8.65 -12.40 -7.70
C ALA A 138 7.35 -11.65 -8.08
N ALA A 139 7.23 -10.39 -7.68
CA ALA A 139 6.10 -9.53 -8.09
C ALA A 139 6.10 -9.27 -9.59
N VAL A 140 7.26 -8.98 -10.18
CA VAL A 140 7.43 -8.81 -11.64
C VAL A 140 6.94 -10.04 -12.40
N SER A 141 7.34 -11.24 -11.98
CA SER A 141 6.90 -12.48 -12.62
C SER A 141 5.37 -12.61 -12.66
N ARG A 142 4.67 -12.17 -11.61
CA ARG A 142 3.20 -12.20 -11.53
C ARG A 142 2.55 -11.09 -12.34
N LEU A 143 3.11 -9.88 -12.28
CA LEU A 143 2.61 -8.74 -13.06
C LEU A 143 2.68 -8.98 -14.57
N LYS A 144 3.68 -9.73 -15.05
CA LYS A 144 3.76 -10.17 -16.47
C LYS A 144 2.52 -10.93 -16.93
N GLY A 145 1.91 -11.71 -16.03
CA GLY A 145 0.75 -12.55 -16.32
C GLY A 145 -0.60 -11.89 -16.04
N ARG A 146 -0.64 -10.64 -15.57
CA ARG A 146 -1.89 -9.94 -15.26
C ARG A 146 -2.74 -9.75 -16.52
N LYS A 147 -4.07 -9.89 -16.36
CA LYS A 147 -5.05 -9.76 -17.44
C LYS A 147 -5.83 -8.45 -17.36
N SER A 148 -5.98 -7.89 -16.18
CA SER A 148 -6.70 -6.62 -15.98
C SER A 148 -5.88 -5.42 -16.46
N ARG A 149 -6.60 -4.36 -16.83
CA ARG A 149 -6.02 -3.06 -17.18
C ARG A 149 -6.13 -2.05 -16.03
N VAL A 150 -6.37 -2.54 -14.79
CA VAL A 150 -6.40 -1.66 -13.62
C VAL A 150 -5.05 -0.97 -13.47
N ILE A 151 -5.08 0.29 -13.08
CA ILE A 151 -3.86 1.05 -12.76
C ILE A 151 -3.15 0.37 -11.60
N VAL A 152 -1.85 0.13 -11.74
CA VAL A 152 -1.02 -0.49 -10.71
C VAL A 152 0.06 0.48 -10.25
N GLY A 153 0.08 0.76 -8.93
CA GLY A 153 1.17 1.45 -8.27
C GLY A 153 2.21 0.46 -7.74
N GLY A 154 3.47 0.74 -7.99
CA GLY A 154 4.60 0.01 -7.41
C GLY A 154 5.12 0.72 -6.17
N ASN A 155 4.76 0.23 -4.97
CA ASN A 155 5.27 0.75 -3.72
C ASN A 155 6.62 0.09 -3.41
N ILE A 156 7.69 0.89 -3.38
CA ILE A 156 9.07 0.43 -3.27
C ILE A 156 9.73 0.94 -2.00
N GLY A 157 10.62 0.13 -1.45
CA GLY A 157 11.39 0.46 -0.27
C GLY A 157 12.70 -0.31 -0.20
N LYS A 158 13.56 0.05 0.76
CA LYS A 158 14.82 -0.67 0.96
C LYS A 158 14.63 -1.93 1.80
N ASN A 159 15.50 -2.92 1.60
CA ASN A 159 15.63 -4.05 2.51
C ASN A 159 16.04 -3.61 3.92
N LYS A 160 15.59 -4.35 4.93
CA LYS A 160 15.95 -4.10 6.34
C LYS A 160 17.46 -4.12 6.55
N ALA A 161 18.16 -5.02 5.88
CA ALA A 161 19.62 -5.18 5.97
C ALA A 161 20.42 -4.11 5.22
N THR A 162 19.81 -3.34 4.33
CA THR A 162 20.50 -2.28 3.57
C THR A 162 20.63 -1.04 4.46
N PRO A 163 21.84 -0.49 4.68
CA PRO A 163 22.00 0.75 5.42
C PRO A 163 21.41 1.93 4.67
N ASN A 164 21.09 3.03 5.38
CA ASN A 164 20.41 4.19 4.78
C ASN A 164 21.27 4.87 3.70
N GLU A 165 22.58 4.89 3.84
CA GLU A 165 23.54 5.47 2.87
C GLU A 165 23.51 4.76 1.51
N LYS A 166 23.03 3.50 1.50
CA LYS A 166 22.87 2.68 0.28
C LYS A 166 21.41 2.49 -0.12
N ALA A 167 20.50 3.20 0.52
CA ALA A 167 19.07 3.04 0.26
C ALA A 167 18.72 3.25 -1.22
N PHE A 168 19.33 4.24 -1.86
CA PHE A 168 19.10 4.57 -3.27
C PHE A 168 19.36 3.39 -4.22
N GLU A 169 20.30 2.48 -3.90
CA GLU A 169 20.56 1.27 -4.70
C GLU A 169 19.33 0.36 -4.74
N ASP A 170 18.68 0.17 -3.58
CA ASP A 170 17.48 -0.65 -3.43
C ASP A 170 16.28 -0.03 -4.16
N TYR A 171 16.08 1.28 -4.04
CA TYR A 171 15.01 1.98 -4.75
C TYR A 171 15.23 1.94 -6.27
N ASN A 172 16.48 2.14 -6.72
CA ASN A 172 16.86 2.03 -8.13
C ASN A 172 16.56 0.63 -8.68
N TYR A 173 17.01 -0.42 -7.98
CA TYR A 173 16.79 -1.79 -8.40
C TYR A 173 15.27 -2.12 -8.52
N CYS A 174 14.48 -1.73 -7.52
CA CYS A 174 13.04 -1.94 -7.56
C CYS A 174 12.36 -1.13 -8.67
N PHE A 175 12.79 0.12 -8.88
CA PHE A 175 12.29 0.97 -9.94
C PHE A 175 12.51 0.33 -11.33
N GLU A 176 13.74 -0.05 -11.63
CA GLU A 176 14.11 -0.66 -12.91
C GLU A 176 13.34 -1.95 -13.19
N ALA A 177 13.25 -2.83 -12.17
CA ALA A 177 12.55 -4.11 -12.31
C ALA A 177 11.06 -3.93 -12.56
N LEU A 178 10.41 -2.98 -11.89
CA LEU A 178 8.96 -2.76 -11.97
C LEU A 178 8.56 -1.84 -13.12
N TYR A 179 9.47 -1.04 -13.67
CA TYR A 179 9.12 0.00 -14.64
C TYR A 179 8.22 -0.49 -15.79
N PRO A 180 8.42 -1.68 -16.41
CA PRO A 180 7.56 -2.13 -17.48
C PRO A 180 6.13 -2.53 -17.03
N TYR A 181 5.90 -2.74 -15.74
CA TYR A 181 4.72 -3.45 -15.23
C TYR A 181 3.78 -2.62 -14.35
N VAL A 182 4.21 -1.44 -13.90
CA VAL A 182 3.41 -0.54 -13.07
C VAL A 182 3.14 0.77 -13.78
N ASP A 183 2.14 1.50 -13.35
CA ASP A 183 1.72 2.76 -13.98
C ASP A 183 2.28 3.99 -13.26
N TYR A 184 2.55 3.87 -11.95
CA TYR A 184 3.21 4.89 -11.12
C TYR A 184 4.05 4.23 -10.03
N PHE A 185 4.92 5.00 -9.39
CA PHE A 185 5.76 4.56 -8.29
C PHE A 185 5.45 5.27 -6.99
N VAL A 186 5.63 4.58 -5.89
CA VAL A 186 5.54 5.15 -4.54
C VAL A 186 6.83 4.89 -3.80
N VAL A 187 7.53 5.96 -3.45
CA VAL A 187 8.71 5.94 -2.58
C VAL A 187 8.22 5.87 -1.14
N ASN A 188 8.43 4.73 -0.49
CA ASN A 188 7.97 4.48 0.87
C ASN A 188 9.12 4.57 1.88
N VAL A 189 9.22 5.70 2.56
CA VAL A 189 10.20 5.98 3.63
C VAL A 189 9.53 6.08 5.01
N SER A 190 8.24 5.73 5.10
CA SER A 190 7.40 6.09 6.25
C SER A 190 7.07 4.93 7.21
N SER A 191 7.55 3.70 6.93
CA SER A 191 7.25 2.57 7.81
C SER A 191 7.94 2.71 9.17
N PRO A 192 7.19 2.59 10.29
CA PRO A 192 7.78 2.57 11.62
C PRO A 192 8.41 1.21 11.96
N ASN A 193 8.17 0.19 11.13
CA ASN A 193 8.50 -1.21 11.40
C ASN A 193 9.83 -1.65 10.78
N THR A 194 10.56 -0.72 10.16
CA THR A 194 11.91 -0.94 9.61
C THR A 194 12.86 0.04 10.31
N PRO A 195 13.83 -0.44 11.10
CA PRO A 195 14.74 0.41 11.86
C PRO A 195 15.42 1.45 10.97
N GLY A 196 15.49 2.69 11.43
CA GLY A 196 16.15 3.81 10.76
C GLY A 196 15.47 4.31 9.47
N LEU A 197 14.43 3.61 8.96
CA LEU A 197 13.84 4.00 7.67
C LEU A 197 13.27 5.43 7.68
N ARG A 198 12.68 5.85 8.80
CA ARG A 198 12.09 7.19 8.91
C ARG A 198 13.12 8.32 8.91
N GLU A 199 14.39 8.03 9.16
CA GLU A 199 15.49 8.99 8.99
C GLU A 199 15.64 9.44 7.53
N LEU A 200 15.22 8.59 6.57
CA LEU A 200 15.15 8.98 5.15
C LEU A 200 14.08 10.05 4.87
N GLN A 201 13.24 10.43 5.84
CA GLN A 201 12.30 11.55 5.72
C GLN A 201 12.95 12.90 6.08
N GLU A 202 14.17 12.90 6.63
CA GLU A 202 14.95 14.11 6.86
C GLU A 202 15.22 14.84 5.54
N LYS A 203 15.36 16.17 5.58
CA LYS A 203 15.33 17.04 4.41
C LYS A 203 16.32 16.65 3.33
N GLU A 204 17.61 16.47 3.67
CA GLU A 204 18.64 16.16 2.70
C GLU A 204 18.53 14.74 2.13
N PRO A 205 18.44 13.65 2.94
CA PRO A 205 18.27 12.30 2.44
C PRO A 205 17.04 12.15 1.55
N LEU A 206 15.90 12.75 1.94
CA LEU A 206 14.66 12.68 1.17
C LEU A 206 14.77 13.41 -0.16
N THR A 207 15.38 14.61 -0.17
CA THR A 207 15.60 15.38 -1.39
C THR A 207 16.44 14.59 -2.38
N ASN A 208 17.56 14.02 -1.92
CA ASN A 208 18.48 13.25 -2.76
C ASN A 208 17.79 11.99 -3.31
N LEU A 209 17.05 11.26 -2.48
CA LEU A 209 16.34 10.06 -2.90
C LEU A 209 15.25 10.36 -3.95
N LEU A 210 14.42 11.37 -3.73
CA LEU A 210 13.35 11.73 -4.66
C LEU A 210 13.91 12.28 -5.97
N ALA A 211 14.92 13.16 -5.91
CA ALA A 211 15.58 13.66 -7.11
C ALA A 211 16.17 12.52 -7.94
N HIS A 212 16.79 11.52 -7.29
CA HIS A 212 17.31 10.34 -7.95
C HIS A 212 16.21 9.55 -8.66
N VAL A 213 15.13 9.16 -7.95
CA VAL A 213 14.03 8.37 -8.53
C VAL A 213 13.32 9.16 -9.65
N LYS A 214 13.15 10.47 -9.50
CA LYS A 214 12.60 11.33 -10.56
C LYS A 214 13.51 11.37 -11.79
N SER A 215 14.81 11.47 -11.59
CA SER A 215 15.77 11.43 -12.72
C SER A 215 15.72 10.10 -13.45
N LEU A 216 15.64 8.97 -12.74
CA LEU A 216 15.45 7.66 -13.35
C LEU A 216 14.18 7.60 -14.20
N SER A 217 13.06 8.11 -13.67
CA SER A 217 11.81 8.14 -14.43
C SER A 217 11.92 9.00 -15.69
N ALA A 218 12.63 10.13 -15.63
CA ALA A 218 12.82 11.03 -16.76
C ALA A 218 13.69 10.43 -17.89
N THR A 219 14.59 9.48 -17.57
CA THR A 219 15.41 8.79 -18.58
C THR A 219 14.64 7.73 -19.37
N LYS A 220 13.45 7.37 -18.92
CA LYS A 220 12.66 6.32 -19.56
C LYS A 220 11.86 6.83 -20.77
N PRO A 221 11.52 5.95 -21.74
CA PRO A 221 10.73 6.33 -22.91
C PRO A 221 9.41 7.03 -22.58
N LYS A 222 8.80 6.67 -21.44
CA LYS A 222 7.62 7.32 -20.88
C LYS A 222 7.84 7.52 -19.38
N ALA A 223 8.06 8.76 -18.97
CA ALA A 223 8.16 9.07 -17.55
C ALA A 223 6.88 8.64 -16.81
N LYS A 224 7.07 7.99 -15.67
CA LYS A 224 5.96 7.56 -14.80
C LYS A 224 5.89 8.44 -13.56
N PRO A 225 4.67 8.72 -13.06
CA PRO A 225 4.51 9.48 -11.84
C PRO A 225 5.24 8.83 -10.67
N VAL A 226 5.87 9.65 -9.84
CA VAL A 226 6.55 9.25 -8.60
C VAL A 226 5.87 9.98 -7.44
N LEU A 227 5.36 9.23 -6.48
CA LEU A 227 4.66 9.72 -5.30
C LEU A 227 5.49 9.42 -4.05
N LEU A 228 5.41 10.31 -3.07
CA LEU A 228 6.01 10.09 -1.75
C LEU A 228 4.95 9.62 -0.76
N LYS A 229 5.20 8.52 -0.02
CA LYS A 229 4.33 8.10 1.09
C LYS A 229 4.95 8.49 2.42
N ILE A 230 4.23 9.35 3.17
CA ILE A 230 4.69 9.93 4.44
C ILE A 230 4.12 9.22 5.67
N ALA A 231 4.78 9.43 6.81
CA ALA A 231 4.24 9.07 8.13
C ALA A 231 3.18 10.09 8.58
N PRO A 232 2.22 9.70 9.42
CA PRO A 232 1.26 10.65 9.97
C PRO A 232 1.81 11.42 11.18
N ASP A 233 2.90 10.95 11.78
CA ASP A 233 3.47 11.44 13.03
C ASP A 233 4.52 12.56 12.81
N LEU A 234 4.34 13.38 11.77
CA LEU A 234 5.24 14.46 11.41
C LEU A 234 4.84 15.76 12.12
N THR A 235 5.84 16.55 12.50
CA THR A 235 5.62 17.91 13.03
C THR A 235 5.20 18.87 11.90
N PRO A 236 4.58 20.02 12.22
CA PRO A 236 4.26 21.05 11.22
C PRO A 236 5.49 21.47 10.39
N SER A 237 6.65 21.69 11.03
CA SER A 237 7.88 22.06 10.32
C SER A 237 8.37 20.96 9.37
N GLN A 238 8.26 19.69 9.76
CA GLN A 238 8.58 18.57 8.86
C GLN A 238 7.63 18.49 7.65
N LEU A 239 6.35 18.83 7.85
CA LEU A 239 5.39 18.93 6.73
C LEU A 239 5.75 20.06 5.77
N ASP A 240 6.18 21.23 6.30
CA ASP A 240 6.65 22.34 5.47
C ASP A 240 7.90 21.94 4.66
N ASP A 241 8.88 21.29 5.30
CA ASP A 241 10.05 20.73 4.61
C ASP A 241 9.64 19.76 3.48
N ILE A 242 8.70 18.87 3.72
CA ILE A 242 8.21 17.95 2.70
C ILE A 242 7.61 18.70 1.51
N VAL A 243 6.81 19.75 1.75
CA VAL A 243 6.24 20.57 0.68
C VAL A 243 7.34 21.23 -0.16
N GLU A 244 8.39 21.76 0.48
CA GLU A 244 9.54 22.33 -0.21
C GLU A 244 10.27 21.27 -1.06
N ILE A 245 10.54 20.10 -0.48
CA ILE A 245 11.20 18.98 -1.16
C ILE A 245 10.42 18.54 -2.39
N LEU A 246 9.10 18.33 -2.25
CA LEU A 246 8.25 17.92 -3.38
C LEU A 246 8.28 18.93 -4.53
N LYS A 247 8.28 20.23 -4.22
CA LYS A 247 8.42 21.29 -5.21
C LYS A 247 9.79 21.28 -5.89
N ALA A 248 10.86 21.19 -5.09
CA ALA A 248 12.24 21.22 -5.58
C ALA A 248 12.56 20.00 -6.47
N THR A 249 12.09 18.81 -6.08
CA THR A 249 12.33 17.55 -6.82
C THR A 249 11.31 17.32 -7.94
N LYS A 250 10.28 18.14 -8.04
CA LYS A 250 9.15 17.96 -8.98
C LYS A 250 8.50 16.58 -8.81
N THR A 251 8.42 16.10 -7.58
CA THR A 251 7.69 14.86 -7.24
C THR A 251 6.21 15.07 -7.52
N ASP A 252 5.55 14.08 -8.15
CA ASP A 252 4.23 14.27 -8.76
C ASP A 252 3.08 14.31 -7.73
N GLY A 253 3.29 13.75 -6.53
CA GLY A 253 2.27 13.77 -5.50
C GLY A 253 2.70 13.14 -4.18
N ILE A 254 1.75 13.10 -3.25
CA ILE A 254 1.94 12.60 -1.89
C ILE A 254 0.84 11.61 -1.53
N ILE A 255 1.20 10.58 -0.75
CA ILE A 255 0.24 9.67 -0.12
C ILE A 255 0.27 9.92 1.39
N ALA A 256 -0.81 10.47 1.89
CA ALA A 256 -1.04 10.70 3.29
C ALA A 256 -2.13 9.73 3.78
N THR A 257 -1.78 8.71 4.59
CA THR A 257 -0.45 8.46 5.18
C THR A 257 -0.18 6.96 5.37
N ASN A 258 0.98 6.62 5.96
CA ASN A 258 1.25 5.32 6.57
C ASN A 258 0.50 5.22 7.93
N THR A 259 0.77 4.20 8.74
CA THR A 259 0.19 4.03 10.08
C THR A 259 0.92 4.88 11.11
N THR A 260 0.15 5.39 12.11
CA THR A 260 0.68 6.12 13.26
C THR A 260 1.38 5.20 14.26
N ILE A 261 2.31 5.76 15.02
CA ILE A 261 2.87 5.15 16.23
C ILE A 261 2.18 5.64 17.49
N SER A 262 1.35 6.68 17.40
CA SER A 262 0.58 7.20 18.54
C SER A 262 -0.40 6.15 19.07
N ARG A 263 -0.52 6.11 20.37
CA ARG A 263 -1.50 5.29 21.11
C ARG A 263 -2.51 6.14 21.85
N GLU A 264 -2.42 7.44 21.66
CA GLU A 264 -3.32 8.42 22.30
C GLU A 264 -4.76 8.17 21.89
N GLY A 265 -5.67 8.26 22.85
CA GLY A 265 -7.10 8.05 22.64
C GLY A 265 -7.53 6.58 22.54
N LEU A 266 -6.63 5.60 22.66
CA LEU A 266 -7.01 4.20 22.74
C LEU A 266 -7.60 3.88 24.11
N THR A 267 -8.68 3.08 24.10
CA THR A 267 -9.35 2.56 25.31
C THR A 267 -8.85 1.16 25.69
N THR A 268 -8.21 0.46 24.76
CA THR A 268 -7.59 -0.85 25.01
C THR A 268 -6.45 -0.70 26.03
N PRO A 269 -6.35 -1.60 27.04
CA PRO A 269 -5.30 -1.53 28.05
C PRO A 269 -3.89 -1.50 27.44
N THR A 270 -3.00 -0.70 28.04
CA THR A 270 -1.63 -0.47 27.56
C THR A 270 -0.84 -1.77 27.39
N GLU A 271 -1.05 -2.75 28.28
CA GLU A 271 -0.41 -4.07 28.21
C GLU A 271 -0.70 -4.82 26.90
N THR A 272 -1.83 -4.52 26.25
CA THR A 272 -2.21 -5.13 24.97
C THR A 272 -1.64 -4.36 23.76
N VAL A 273 -1.27 -3.10 23.95
CA VAL A 273 -0.86 -2.19 22.85
C VAL A 273 0.64 -1.93 22.81
N THR A 274 1.40 -2.39 23.80
CA THR A 274 2.86 -2.44 23.83
C THR A 274 3.36 -3.75 23.23
#